data_0ada053a71fae9b3066525924123f6ae
#
_entry.id   0ada053a71fae9b3066525924123f6ae
#
_cell.length_a   1.000
_cell.length_b   1.000
_cell.length_c   1.000
_cell.angle_alpha   90.00
_cell.angle_beta   90.00
_cell.angle_gamma   90.00
#
_symmetry.space_group_name_H-M   'P 1'
#
loop_
_entity.id
_entity.type
_entity.pdbx_description
1 polymer ?
#
loop_
_entity_poly.entity_id
_entity_poly.type
_entity_poly.pdbx_seq_one_letter_code
_entity_poly.pdbx_strand_id
1 'polypeptide(L)'
;MIKITPETELIYSELEKKKFHIIHGDGKKEINNLIDKSIKLMYGSPPYPNAIRNYRTWAIDKYIIEISPFIENVIPKLTDDGFIVINVKANRAKATKNASSERSLIVEDLMLHMKRNLGLYCVDIEIWVKSNPVPTGVRVACIDAYEYNLWFSKSPKWRINIDSIRKEYAKTSLATYKNNTYKPRENKAKYVTREKKIEPHPLGALPVNVIYGAVSNKSIDHQAIQPEYVPEKYILACTDENDIVLDPWVGSGTTGIVALKYNRRFIGIDISKTFANLSISNIEQSVNGEDG
;
A
#
# COMPACT_ATOMS: atom_id res chain seq x y z
N MET A 1 -14.64 13.80 -25.40
CA MET A 1 -13.78 12.76 -26.04
C MET A 1 -12.44 12.80 -25.35
N ILE A 2 -12.04 11.70 -24.72
CA ILE A 2 -10.71 11.56 -24.11
C ILE A 2 -9.72 11.53 -25.28
N LYS A 3 -8.78 12.46 -25.34
CA LYS A 3 -7.68 12.41 -26.31
C LYS A 3 -6.75 11.28 -25.88
N ILE A 4 -6.80 10.15 -26.58
CA ILE A 4 -5.84 9.06 -26.42
C ILE A 4 -4.58 9.50 -27.14
N THR A 5 -3.46 9.58 -26.42
CA THR A 5 -2.15 9.88 -27.00
C THR A 5 -1.45 8.61 -27.47
N PRO A 6 -0.45 8.68 -28.36
CA PRO A 6 0.33 7.50 -28.74
C PRO A 6 0.96 6.78 -27.53
N GLU A 7 1.39 7.52 -26.53
CA GLU A 7 1.92 6.97 -25.26
C GLU A 7 0.83 6.18 -24.53
N THR A 8 -0.39 6.70 -24.44
CA THR A 8 -1.54 6.01 -23.86
C THR A 8 -1.84 4.70 -24.60
N GLU A 9 -1.88 4.74 -25.93
CA GLU A 9 -2.12 3.54 -26.74
C GLU A 9 -1.04 2.47 -26.50
N LEU A 10 0.22 2.86 -26.43
CA LEU A 10 1.34 1.96 -26.16
C LEU A 10 1.17 1.27 -24.78
N ILE A 11 0.92 2.03 -23.72
CA ILE A 11 0.75 1.52 -22.36
C ILE A 11 -0.32 0.41 -22.35
N TYR A 12 -1.50 0.70 -22.87
CA TYR A 12 -2.62 -0.25 -22.79
C TYR A 12 -2.46 -1.43 -23.77
N SER A 13 -1.82 -1.23 -24.92
CA SER A 13 -1.46 -2.32 -25.83
C SER A 13 -0.45 -3.29 -25.19
N GLU A 14 0.52 -2.80 -24.43
CA GLU A 14 1.45 -3.67 -23.71
C GLU A 14 0.78 -4.38 -22.53
N LEU A 15 -0.17 -3.73 -21.84
CA LEU A 15 -0.98 -4.39 -20.81
C LEU A 15 -1.81 -5.57 -21.33
N GLU A 16 -2.34 -5.46 -22.55
CA GLU A 16 -3.08 -6.56 -23.19
C GLU A 16 -2.14 -7.74 -23.55
N LYS A 17 -0.90 -7.45 -23.93
CA LYS A 17 0.06 -8.47 -24.34
C LYS A 17 0.75 -9.16 -23.15
N LYS A 18 1.23 -8.38 -22.18
CA LYS A 18 2.14 -8.84 -21.10
C LYS A 18 1.53 -8.76 -19.71
N LYS A 19 0.33 -8.20 -19.57
CA LYS A 19 -0.34 -7.87 -18.30
C LYS A 19 0.40 -6.84 -17.43
N PHE A 20 1.58 -6.37 -17.83
CA PHE A 20 2.26 -5.28 -17.12
C PHE A 20 2.97 -4.32 -18.10
N HIS A 21 3.15 -3.09 -17.63
CA HIS A 21 3.95 -2.08 -18.32
C HIS A 21 4.70 -1.21 -17.30
N ILE A 22 6.00 -0.98 -17.54
CA ILE A 22 6.84 -0.13 -16.69
C ILE A 22 7.24 1.11 -17.48
N ILE A 23 6.98 2.26 -16.89
CA ILE A 23 7.25 3.57 -17.46
C ILE A 23 8.48 4.18 -16.76
N HIS A 24 9.52 4.48 -17.50
CA HIS A 24 10.63 5.30 -17.02
C HIS A 24 10.27 6.77 -17.20
N GLY A 25 9.93 7.45 -16.09
CA GLY A 25 9.52 8.85 -16.12
C GLY A 25 9.17 9.43 -14.76
N ASP A 26 8.85 10.72 -14.74
CA ASP A 26 8.33 11.38 -13.55
C ASP A 26 6.87 11.04 -13.35
N GLY A 27 6.55 10.24 -12.31
CA GLY A 27 5.18 9.84 -12.03
C GLY A 27 4.17 10.97 -11.94
N LYS A 28 4.60 12.18 -11.52
CA LYS A 28 3.74 13.37 -11.54
C LYS A 28 3.24 13.73 -12.95
N LYS A 29 3.99 13.38 -13.98
CA LYS A 29 3.66 13.64 -15.38
C LYS A 29 3.03 12.41 -16.03
N GLU A 30 3.65 11.25 -15.85
CA GLU A 30 3.29 10.03 -16.56
C GLU A 30 1.90 9.52 -16.18
N ILE A 31 1.43 9.75 -14.94
CA ILE A 31 0.05 9.42 -14.52
C ILE A 31 -0.99 10.10 -15.43
N ASN A 32 -0.70 11.30 -15.97
CA ASN A 32 -1.64 12.00 -16.85
C ASN A 32 -1.86 11.28 -18.18
N ASN A 33 -0.91 10.45 -18.62
CA ASN A 33 -1.02 9.63 -19.84
C ASN A 33 -1.90 8.39 -19.66
N LEU A 34 -2.37 8.11 -18.44
CA LEU A 34 -3.25 6.99 -18.17
C LEU A 34 -4.71 7.33 -18.52
N ILE A 35 -5.49 6.32 -18.89
CA ILE A 35 -6.92 6.45 -19.16
C ILE A 35 -7.66 6.78 -17.88
N ASP A 36 -8.58 7.74 -17.93
CA ASP A 36 -9.45 8.07 -16.80
C ASP A 36 -10.32 6.87 -16.44
N LYS A 37 -10.52 6.67 -15.13
CA LYS A 37 -11.35 5.60 -14.57
C LYS A 37 -10.88 4.18 -14.95
N SER A 38 -9.59 3.99 -15.20
CA SER A 38 -9.02 2.68 -15.55
C SER A 38 -8.28 1.98 -14.38
N ILE A 39 -7.84 2.75 -13.38
CA ILE A 39 -7.04 2.24 -12.27
C ILE A 39 -7.96 1.86 -11.11
N LYS A 40 -7.88 0.62 -10.63
CA LYS A 40 -8.66 0.15 -9.48
C LYS A 40 -7.96 0.42 -8.16
N LEU A 41 -6.65 0.23 -8.12
CA LEU A 41 -5.82 0.46 -6.94
C LEU A 41 -4.54 1.19 -7.32
N MET A 42 -4.28 2.32 -6.68
CA MET A 42 -2.92 2.85 -6.56
C MET A 42 -2.34 2.34 -5.23
N TYR A 43 -1.25 1.59 -5.31
CA TYR A 43 -0.47 1.16 -4.15
C TYR A 43 0.99 1.55 -4.37
N GLY A 44 1.64 2.12 -3.34
CA GLY A 44 3.05 2.41 -3.45
C GLY A 44 3.67 2.91 -2.14
N SER A 45 5.00 2.88 -2.11
CA SER A 45 5.81 3.41 -1.01
C SER A 45 6.66 4.56 -1.55
N PRO A 46 6.25 5.82 -1.35
CA PRO A 46 6.97 6.99 -1.84
C PRO A 46 8.34 7.13 -1.17
N PRO A 47 9.26 7.90 -1.76
CA PRO A 47 10.54 8.22 -1.13
C PRO A 47 10.34 8.80 0.27
N TYR A 48 10.97 8.19 1.27
CA TYR A 48 10.85 8.66 2.66
C TYR A 48 11.63 9.96 2.85
N PRO A 49 11.08 10.91 3.62
CA PRO A 49 11.72 12.21 3.80
C PRO A 49 13.06 12.08 4.51
N ASN A 50 14.04 12.85 4.04
CA ASN A 50 15.39 12.90 4.59
C ASN A 50 16.07 11.52 4.76
N ALA A 51 15.63 10.48 4.07
CA ALA A 51 16.28 9.19 4.11
C ALA A 51 17.64 9.28 3.39
N ILE A 52 18.68 8.66 3.98
CA ILE A 52 19.98 8.50 3.32
C ILE A 52 19.84 7.34 2.33
N ARG A 53 19.70 7.66 1.04
CA ARG A 53 19.44 6.70 -0.04
C ARG A 53 20.22 7.10 -1.29
N ASN A 54 20.44 6.15 -2.18
CA ASN A 54 21.06 6.39 -3.48
C ASN A 54 20.08 7.04 -4.49
N TYR A 55 18.91 7.49 -4.04
CA TYR A 55 17.92 8.18 -4.85
C TYR A 55 17.46 9.48 -4.16
N ARG A 56 16.86 10.37 -4.95
CA ARG A 56 16.34 11.65 -4.46
C ARG A 56 15.25 11.42 -3.43
N THR A 57 15.42 11.99 -2.24
CA THR A 57 14.42 12.03 -1.18
C THR A 57 13.89 13.45 -1.02
N TRP A 58 12.69 13.56 -0.47
CA TRP A 58 12.06 14.86 -0.23
C TRP A 58 12.42 15.40 1.15
N ALA A 59 12.46 16.72 1.29
CA ALA A 59 12.61 17.35 2.61
C ALA A 59 11.30 17.22 3.41
N ILE A 60 11.41 17.14 4.74
CA ILE A 60 10.24 16.99 5.64
C ILE A 60 9.23 18.12 5.41
N ASP A 61 9.68 19.36 5.37
CA ASP A 61 8.87 20.58 5.19
C ASP A 61 8.22 20.68 3.79
N LYS A 62 8.72 19.93 2.80
CA LYS A 62 8.18 19.90 1.42
C LYS A 62 7.43 18.62 1.10
N TYR A 63 7.33 17.69 2.05
CA TYR A 63 6.83 16.35 1.77
C TYR A 63 5.43 16.35 1.16
N ILE A 64 4.50 17.11 1.73
CA ILE A 64 3.12 17.19 1.21
C ILE A 64 3.09 17.83 -0.18
N ILE A 65 3.89 18.88 -0.41
CA ILE A 65 3.99 19.56 -1.73
C ILE A 65 4.52 18.59 -2.80
N GLU A 66 5.45 17.73 -2.44
CA GLU A 66 6.07 16.78 -3.38
C GLU A 66 5.18 15.55 -3.67
N ILE A 67 4.43 15.06 -2.68
CA ILE A 67 3.58 13.86 -2.86
C ILE A 67 2.21 14.20 -3.44
N SER A 68 1.65 15.38 -3.13
CA SER A 68 0.29 15.76 -3.51
C SER A 68 0.01 15.61 -5.01
N PRO A 69 0.89 16.05 -5.93
CA PRO A 69 0.64 15.92 -7.37
C PRO A 69 0.48 14.48 -7.86
N PHE A 70 1.11 13.49 -7.20
CA PHE A 70 0.90 12.08 -7.55
C PHE A 70 -0.53 11.65 -7.21
N ILE A 71 -1.01 12.06 -6.03
CA ILE A 71 -2.35 11.68 -5.55
C ILE A 71 -3.42 12.44 -6.35
N GLU A 72 -3.24 13.75 -6.57
CA GLU A 72 -4.16 14.58 -7.34
C GLU A 72 -4.35 14.05 -8.76
N ASN A 73 -3.23 13.72 -9.44
CA ASN A 73 -3.26 13.23 -10.81
C ASN A 73 -3.84 11.83 -10.95
N VAL A 74 -3.75 11.00 -9.90
CA VAL A 74 -4.33 9.65 -9.95
C VAL A 74 -5.83 9.63 -9.67
N ILE A 75 -6.39 10.58 -8.92
CA ILE A 75 -7.82 10.62 -8.58
C ILE A 75 -8.73 10.52 -9.82
N PRO A 76 -8.54 11.27 -10.91
CA PRO A 76 -9.35 11.11 -12.12
C PRO A 76 -9.12 9.76 -12.82
N LYS A 77 -7.94 9.14 -12.66
CA LYS A 77 -7.59 7.85 -13.25
C LYS A 77 -8.19 6.67 -12.50
N LEU A 78 -8.53 6.85 -11.23
CA LEU A 78 -9.22 5.82 -10.44
C LEU A 78 -10.62 5.56 -10.97
N THR A 79 -11.03 4.29 -10.97
CA THR A 79 -12.43 3.90 -11.10
C THR A 79 -13.29 4.61 -10.06
N ASP A 80 -14.59 4.65 -10.23
CA ASP A 80 -15.49 5.37 -9.31
C ASP A 80 -15.45 4.79 -7.89
N ASP A 81 -15.08 3.53 -7.73
CA ASP A 81 -14.88 2.81 -6.47
C ASP A 81 -13.41 2.44 -6.22
N GLY A 82 -12.48 3.18 -6.84
CA GLY A 82 -11.04 2.93 -6.75
C GLY A 82 -10.43 3.32 -5.40
N PHE A 83 -9.23 2.80 -5.17
CA PHE A 83 -8.52 2.94 -3.89
C PHE A 83 -7.11 3.53 -4.07
N ILE A 84 -6.64 4.17 -3.02
CA ILE A 84 -5.26 4.60 -2.84
C ILE A 84 -4.75 4.04 -1.53
N VAL A 85 -3.62 3.33 -1.59
CA VAL A 85 -2.90 2.87 -0.40
C VAL A 85 -1.47 3.35 -0.46
N ILE A 86 -1.05 4.10 0.55
CA ILE A 86 0.31 4.63 0.64
C ILE A 86 0.99 4.03 1.87
N ASN A 87 2.06 3.26 1.61
CA ASN A 87 2.94 2.81 2.68
C ASN A 87 3.97 3.90 2.98
N VAL A 88 3.95 4.43 4.19
CA VAL A 88 4.77 5.57 4.58
C VAL A 88 5.28 5.46 6.01
N LYS A 89 6.46 6.00 6.24
CA LYS A 89 7.08 6.08 7.57
C LYS A 89 7.38 7.53 7.94
N ALA A 90 7.01 7.92 9.16
CA ALA A 90 7.47 9.17 9.73
C ALA A 90 8.98 9.07 10.05
N ASN A 91 9.75 10.01 9.54
CA ASN A 91 11.16 10.14 9.86
C ASN A 91 11.38 11.17 10.97
N ARG A 92 12.59 11.20 11.50
CA ARG A 92 13.01 12.20 12.47
C ARG A 92 13.83 13.29 11.79
N ALA A 93 13.64 14.53 12.22
CA ALA A 93 14.55 15.62 11.91
C ALA A 93 15.95 15.30 12.47
N LYS A 94 16.99 15.76 11.78
CA LYS A 94 18.36 15.61 12.32
C LYS A 94 18.49 16.44 13.58
N ALA A 95 19.09 15.84 14.62
CA ALA A 95 19.49 16.60 15.81
C ALA A 95 20.48 17.70 15.44
N THR A 96 20.37 18.83 16.10
CA THR A 96 21.31 19.96 16.01
C THR A 96 21.96 20.22 17.36
N LYS A 97 22.90 21.17 17.43
CA LYS A 97 23.50 21.55 18.68
C LYS A 97 22.46 22.06 19.71
N ASN A 98 21.35 22.64 19.21
CA ASN A 98 20.34 23.30 20.03
C ASN A 98 19.00 22.56 20.09
N ALA A 99 18.85 21.43 19.39
CA ALA A 99 17.59 20.68 19.32
C ALA A 99 17.82 19.18 19.21
N SER A 100 17.04 18.42 19.96
CA SER A 100 16.97 16.96 19.82
C SER A 100 16.35 16.55 18.49
N SER A 101 16.57 15.30 18.11
CA SER A 101 15.95 14.69 16.91
C SER A 101 14.43 14.55 17.13
N GLU A 102 13.66 15.43 16.53
CA GLU A 102 12.20 15.44 16.62
C GLU A 102 11.58 14.47 15.60
N ARG A 103 10.49 13.79 15.99
CA ARG A 103 9.69 12.99 15.06
C ARG A 103 8.84 13.91 14.19
N SER A 104 8.90 13.73 12.88
CA SER A 104 8.03 14.48 11.97
C SER A 104 6.59 13.96 12.06
N LEU A 105 5.62 14.84 11.84
CA LEU A 105 4.20 14.50 11.77
C LEU A 105 3.70 14.42 10.31
N ILE A 106 4.60 14.12 9.39
CA ILE A 106 4.27 14.09 7.94
C ILE A 106 3.20 13.06 7.58
N VAL A 107 3.10 11.96 8.34
CA VAL A 107 2.10 10.91 8.10
C VAL A 107 0.72 11.43 8.49
N GLU A 108 0.64 12.09 9.63
CA GLU A 108 -0.56 12.74 10.13
C GLU A 108 -1.00 13.88 9.19
N ASP A 109 -0.06 14.70 8.72
CA ASP A 109 -0.31 15.75 7.74
C ASP A 109 -0.81 15.17 6.42
N LEU A 110 -0.21 14.07 5.94
CA LEU A 110 -0.65 13.40 4.73
C LEU A 110 -2.06 12.82 4.86
N MET A 111 -2.37 12.17 5.99
CA MET A 111 -3.73 11.68 6.27
C MET A 111 -4.77 12.80 6.22
N LEU A 112 -4.47 13.92 6.88
CA LEU A 112 -5.35 15.08 6.91
C LEU A 112 -5.46 15.73 5.53
N HIS A 113 -4.37 15.82 4.78
CA HIS A 113 -4.36 16.34 3.43
C HIS A 113 -5.22 15.48 2.48
N MET A 114 -5.05 14.17 2.48
CA MET A 114 -5.84 13.25 1.67
C MET A 114 -7.34 13.37 2.01
N LYS A 115 -7.69 13.49 3.28
CA LYS A 115 -9.07 13.60 3.73
C LYS A 115 -9.69 14.97 3.47
N ARG A 116 -9.01 16.06 3.85
CA ARG A 116 -9.57 17.40 3.93
C ARG A 116 -9.41 18.18 2.64
N ASN A 117 -8.26 18.04 2.00
CA ASN A 117 -7.92 18.80 0.80
C ASN A 117 -8.26 18.05 -0.49
N LEU A 118 -8.05 16.73 -0.53
CA LEU A 118 -8.30 15.92 -1.72
C LEU A 118 -9.67 15.20 -1.69
N GLY A 119 -10.44 15.32 -0.61
CA GLY A 119 -11.80 14.80 -0.51
C GLY A 119 -11.92 13.26 -0.49
N LEU A 120 -10.81 12.54 -0.27
CA LEU A 120 -10.80 11.09 -0.20
C LEU A 120 -11.44 10.57 1.09
N TYR A 121 -11.91 9.35 1.07
CA TYR A 121 -12.57 8.70 2.19
C TYR A 121 -11.60 7.71 2.83
N CYS A 122 -11.28 7.92 4.11
CA CYS A 122 -10.41 7.01 4.86
C CYS A 122 -11.15 5.69 5.10
N VAL A 123 -10.62 4.60 4.54
CA VAL A 123 -11.10 3.23 4.77
C VAL A 123 -10.56 2.72 6.09
N ASP A 124 -9.23 2.75 6.26
CA ASP A 124 -8.55 2.40 7.50
C ASP A 124 -7.13 3.02 7.54
N ILE A 125 -6.55 3.03 8.73
CA ILE A 125 -5.15 3.32 8.96
C ILE A 125 -4.52 2.08 9.57
N GLU A 126 -3.71 1.39 8.79
CA GLU A 126 -3.09 0.15 9.21
C GLU A 126 -1.62 0.32 9.56
N ILE A 127 -1.15 -0.49 10.50
CA ILE A 127 0.23 -0.46 10.97
C ILE A 127 0.93 -1.75 10.55
N TRP A 128 2.02 -1.62 9.79
CA TRP A 128 2.93 -2.72 9.56
C TRP A 128 4.03 -2.71 10.61
N VAL A 129 3.97 -3.67 11.54
CA VAL A 129 4.97 -3.88 12.60
C VAL A 129 6.07 -4.79 12.09
N LYS A 130 7.30 -4.31 12.14
CA LYS A 130 8.51 -5.04 11.74
C LYS A 130 9.00 -5.92 12.89
N SER A 131 9.06 -7.23 12.68
CA SER A 131 9.55 -8.15 13.72
C SER A 131 11.08 -8.08 13.91
N ASN A 132 11.80 -7.49 12.95
CA ASN A 132 13.26 -7.31 12.97
C ASN A 132 13.64 -5.84 12.68
N PRO A 133 13.26 -4.86 13.55
CA PRO A 133 13.58 -3.47 13.32
C PRO A 133 15.07 -3.23 13.41
N VAL A 134 15.62 -2.42 12.48
CA VAL A 134 17.04 -2.07 12.47
C VAL A 134 17.31 -0.99 13.49
N PRO A 135 18.28 -1.16 14.40
CA PRO A 135 18.68 -0.11 15.33
C PRO A 135 19.20 1.13 14.58
N THR A 136 18.63 2.28 14.88
CA THR A 136 18.97 3.55 14.20
C THR A 136 20.05 4.37 14.89
N GLY A 137 20.58 3.88 16.03
CA GLY A 137 21.56 4.61 16.84
C GLY A 137 20.99 5.84 17.60
N VAL A 138 19.70 6.11 17.48
CA VAL A 138 19.01 7.20 18.21
C VAL A 138 18.88 6.80 19.68
N ARG A 139 19.49 7.60 20.58
CA ARG A 139 19.48 7.32 22.03
C ARG A 139 18.40 8.07 22.82
N VAL A 140 17.67 8.97 22.13
CA VAL A 140 16.68 9.84 22.77
C VAL A 140 15.24 9.41 22.48
N ALA A 141 15.03 8.26 21.82
CA ALA A 141 13.72 7.75 21.48
C ALA A 141 13.74 6.24 21.27
N CYS A 142 12.57 5.63 21.20
CA CYS A 142 12.43 4.21 20.86
C CYS A 142 12.87 3.93 19.40
N ILE A 143 13.25 2.67 19.13
CA ILE A 143 13.53 2.19 17.79
C ILE A 143 12.24 2.20 16.99
N ASP A 144 12.30 2.74 15.78
CA ASP A 144 11.16 2.74 14.85
C ASP A 144 10.90 1.32 14.31
N ALA A 145 9.86 0.69 14.79
CA ALA A 145 9.53 -0.69 14.48
C ALA A 145 8.28 -0.83 13.59
N TYR A 146 7.74 0.26 13.04
CA TYR A 146 6.53 0.20 12.23
C TYR A 146 6.51 1.23 11.10
N GLU A 147 5.64 0.95 10.13
CA GLU A 147 5.24 1.86 9.06
C GLU A 147 3.71 1.92 8.99
N TYR A 148 3.20 2.99 8.40
CA TYR A 148 1.78 3.16 8.16
C TYR A 148 1.41 2.69 6.76
N ASN A 149 0.22 2.12 6.61
CA ASN A 149 -0.46 1.96 5.34
C ASN A 149 -1.74 2.81 5.41
N LEU A 150 -1.73 3.91 4.69
CA LEU A 150 -2.84 4.85 4.61
C LEU A 150 -3.80 4.38 3.55
N TRP A 151 -4.94 3.83 3.93
CA TRP A 151 -5.91 3.23 3.03
C TRP A 151 -7.10 4.15 2.81
N PHE A 152 -7.23 4.66 1.60
CA PHE A 152 -8.28 5.60 1.20
C PHE A 152 -9.06 5.10 -0.02
N SER A 153 -10.31 5.53 -0.12
CA SER A 153 -11.18 5.31 -1.27
C SER A 153 -11.58 6.63 -1.91
N LYS A 154 -11.77 6.60 -3.24
CA LYS A 154 -12.38 7.71 -3.99
C LYS A 154 -13.87 7.88 -3.68
N SER A 155 -14.56 6.81 -3.31
CA SER A 155 -16.00 6.77 -3.05
C SER A 155 -16.32 6.76 -1.56
N PRO A 156 -17.40 7.40 -1.11
CA PRO A 156 -17.93 7.22 0.24
C PRO A 156 -18.55 5.84 0.45
N LYS A 157 -18.87 5.13 -0.65
CA LYS A 157 -19.45 3.78 -0.65
C LYS A 157 -18.46 2.80 -1.28
N TRP A 158 -17.36 2.57 -0.59
CA TRP A 158 -16.37 1.57 -1.04
C TRP A 158 -16.84 0.15 -0.76
N ARG A 159 -16.35 -0.76 -1.57
CA ARG A 159 -16.54 -2.20 -1.41
C ARG A 159 -15.18 -2.89 -1.45
N ILE A 160 -14.86 -3.65 -0.42
CA ILE A 160 -13.65 -4.45 -0.35
C ILE A 160 -14.01 -5.93 -0.26
N ASN A 161 -13.17 -6.78 -0.84
CA ASN A 161 -13.27 -8.22 -0.71
C ASN A 161 -12.62 -8.65 0.62
N ILE A 162 -13.36 -8.49 1.73
CA ILE A 162 -12.85 -8.81 3.06
C ILE A 162 -12.55 -10.31 3.22
N ASP A 163 -13.24 -11.16 2.50
CA ASP A 163 -13.11 -12.61 2.59
C ASP A 163 -11.80 -13.10 1.99
N SER A 164 -11.24 -12.39 0.99
CA SER A 164 -9.94 -12.72 0.38
C SER A 164 -8.74 -12.50 1.32
N ILE A 165 -8.93 -11.74 2.39
CA ILE A 165 -7.87 -11.38 3.35
C ILE A 165 -8.14 -11.88 4.77
N ARG A 166 -9.11 -12.80 4.93
CA ARG A 166 -9.36 -13.48 6.22
C ARG A 166 -8.13 -14.29 6.63
N LYS A 167 -8.00 -14.50 7.93
CA LYS A 167 -6.91 -15.28 8.53
C LYS A 167 -7.47 -16.47 9.26
N GLU A 168 -6.65 -17.50 9.44
CA GLU A 168 -7.01 -18.62 10.30
C GLU A 168 -7.35 -18.14 11.72
N TYR A 169 -8.33 -18.79 12.32
CA TYR A 169 -8.67 -18.53 13.72
C TYR A 169 -7.52 -18.97 14.63
N ALA A 170 -7.21 -18.16 15.63
CA ALA A 170 -6.38 -18.61 16.73
C ALA A 170 -7.02 -19.82 17.43
N LYS A 171 -6.21 -20.76 17.90
CA LYS A 171 -6.67 -21.96 18.61
C LYS A 171 -7.58 -21.62 19.80
N THR A 172 -7.28 -20.55 20.53
CA THR A 172 -8.08 -20.02 21.63
C THR A 172 -9.46 -19.56 21.19
N SER A 173 -9.55 -18.90 20.02
CA SER A 173 -10.84 -18.46 19.45
C SER A 173 -11.70 -19.66 19.07
N LEU A 174 -11.13 -20.68 18.43
CA LEU A 174 -11.83 -21.91 18.09
C LEU A 174 -12.32 -22.66 19.34
N ALA A 175 -11.53 -22.71 20.41
CA ALA A 175 -11.95 -23.28 21.70
C ALA A 175 -13.15 -22.52 22.29
N THR A 176 -13.16 -21.20 22.20
CA THR A 176 -14.28 -20.35 22.64
C THR A 176 -15.57 -20.67 21.88
N TYR A 177 -15.49 -20.83 20.56
CA TYR A 177 -16.65 -21.23 19.73
C TYR A 177 -17.15 -22.63 20.08
N LYS A 178 -16.22 -23.59 20.23
CA LYS A 178 -16.55 -25.00 20.59
C LYS A 178 -17.28 -25.12 21.93
N ASN A 179 -16.81 -24.38 22.93
CA ASN A 179 -17.33 -24.44 24.28
C ASN A 179 -18.56 -23.54 24.51
N ASN A 180 -19.01 -22.84 23.48
CA ASN A 180 -20.11 -21.87 23.55
C ASN A 180 -19.97 -20.87 24.72
N THR A 181 -18.72 -20.53 25.08
CA THR A 181 -18.38 -19.70 26.24
C THR A 181 -18.45 -18.21 25.98
N TYR A 182 -18.83 -17.79 24.75
CA TYR A 182 -19.03 -16.38 24.46
C TYR A 182 -20.27 -15.88 25.21
N LYS A 183 -20.04 -15.22 26.32
CA LYS A 183 -21.06 -14.41 26.99
C LYS A 183 -20.96 -12.99 26.42
N PRO A 184 -22.02 -12.45 25.78
CA PRO A 184 -22.06 -11.04 25.44
C PRO A 184 -21.76 -10.22 26.69
N ARG A 185 -20.83 -9.26 26.62
CA ARG A 185 -20.70 -8.29 27.72
C ARG A 185 -22.04 -7.57 27.83
N GLU A 186 -22.63 -7.60 29.02
CA GLU A 186 -23.77 -6.78 29.36
C GLU A 186 -23.35 -5.30 29.26
N ASN A 187 -23.46 -4.73 28.08
CA ASN A 187 -23.39 -3.30 27.94
C ASN A 187 -24.74 -2.74 28.43
N LYS A 188 -24.70 -1.87 29.44
CA LYS A 188 -25.86 -1.13 29.96
C LYS A 188 -26.57 -0.22 28.96
N ALA A 189 -26.14 -0.19 27.70
CA ALA A 189 -26.87 0.43 26.60
C ALA A 189 -27.87 -0.59 26.05
N LYS A 190 -29.13 -0.22 26.00
CA LYS A 190 -30.34 -0.97 25.57
C LYS A 190 -30.27 -1.54 24.14
N TYR A 191 -29.28 -2.34 23.79
CA TYR A 191 -29.34 -3.14 22.58
C TYR A 191 -29.66 -4.57 22.96
N VAL A 192 -30.85 -4.98 22.58
CA VAL A 192 -31.38 -6.34 22.74
C VAL A 192 -30.38 -7.31 22.12
N THR A 193 -29.57 -7.96 22.95
CA THR A 193 -28.75 -9.09 22.57
C THR A 193 -29.67 -10.29 22.41
N ARG A 194 -30.08 -10.56 21.16
CA ARG A 194 -30.58 -11.89 20.83
C ARG A 194 -29.47 -12.87 21.11
N GLU A 195 -29.74 -13.89 21.89
CA GLU A 195 -28.90 -15.08 22.05
C GLU A 195 -28.76 -15.76 20.68
N LYS A 196 -27.80 -15.28 19.89
CA LYS A 196 -27.49 -15.89 18.61
C LYS A 196 -26.24 -16.72 18.83
N LYS A 197 -26.33 -18.05 18.66
CA LYS A 197 -25.16 -18.91 18.58
C LYS A 197 -24.23 -18.33 17.52
N ILE A 198 -23.07 -17.87 17.93
CA ILE A 198 -22.07 -17.31 17.01
C ILE A 198 -21.25 -18.48 16.49
N GLU A 199 -21.44 -18.80 15.22
CA GLU A 199 -20.63 -19.81 14.54
C GLU A 199 -19.41 -19.15 13.89
N PRO A 200 -18.24 -19.82 13.89
CA PRO A 200 -17.07 -19.30 13.22
C PRO A 200 -17.33 -19.22 11.70
N HIS A 201 -16.88 -18.14 11.08
CA HIS A 201 -17.00 -18.01 9.63
C HIS A 201 -16.12 -19.08 8.93
N PRO A 202 -16.61 -19.78 7.88
CA PRO A 202 -15.86 -20.89 7.25
C PRO A 202 -14.52 -20.47 6.65
N LEU A 203 -14.41 -19.24 6.18
CA LEU A 203 -13.17 -18.69 5.61
C LEU A 203 -12.21 -18.07 6.66
N GLY A 204 -12.52 -18.15 7.94
CA GLY A 204 -11.64 -17.67 9.01
C GLY A 204 -12.05 -16.34 9.65
N ALA A 205 -11.18 -15.83 10.50
CA ALA A 205 -11.35 -14.60 11.26
C ALA A 205 -11.23 -13.36 10.37
N LEU A 206 -11.93 -12.28 10.73
CA LEU A 206 -11.71 -10.97 10.11
C LEU A 206 -10.25 -10.52 10.33
N PRO A 207 -9.63 -9.90 9.32
CA PRO A 207 -8.31 -9.34 9.49
C PRO A 207 -8.33 -8.19 10.52
N VAL A 208 -7.21 -8.01 11.19
CA VAL A 208 -6.98 -6.83 12.03
C VAL A 208 -6.20 -5.78 11.23
N ASN A 209 -6.27 -4.53 11.67
CA ASN A 209 -5.56 -3.41 11.03
C ASN A 209 -4.08 -3.30 11.45
N VAL A 210 -3.49 -4.44 11.80
CA VAL A 210 -2.06 -4.58 12.07
C VAL A 210 -1.50 -5.73 11.26
N ILE A 211 -0.42 -5.46 10.52
CA ILE A 211 0.35 -6.45 9.77
C ILE A 211 1.63 -6.72 10.56
N TYR A 212 1.94 -7.98 10.87
CA TYR A 212 3.18 -8.37 11.52
C TYR A 212 4.06 -9.14 10.55
N GLY A 213 5.33 -8.78 10.49
CA GLY A 213 6.28 -9.54 9.68
C GLY A 213 7.65 -8.90 9.61
N ALA A 214 8.62 -9.70 9.17
CA ALA A 214 9.98 -9.25 8.97
C ALA A 214 10.11 -8.40 7.70
N VAL A 215 11.03 -7.45 7.69
CA VAL A 215 11.50 -6.84 6.44
C VAL A 215 12.25 -7.88 5.61
N SER A 216 12.22 -7.75 4.29
CA SER A 216 12.97 -8.63 3.40
C SER A 216 14.46 -8.58 3.71
N ASN A 217 15.08 -9.75 3.91
CA ASN A 217 16.55 -9.88 4.07
C ASN A 217 17.26 -10.02 2.73
N LYS A 218 16.58 -9.97 1.61
CA LYS A 218 17.21 -10.00 0.29
C LYS A 218 17.90 -8.66 0.04
N SER A 219 19.11 -8.52 0.61
CA SER A 219 19.98 -7.40 0.33
C SER A 219 21.07 -7.85 -0.64
N ILE A 220 20.93 -7.46 -1.88
CA ILE A 220 22.08 -7.20 -2.74
C ILE A 220 21.80 -5.80 -3.29
N ASP A 221 22.53 -4.79 -2.82
CA ASP A 221 22.49 -3.38 -3.25
C ASP A 221 21.19 -2.56 -3.05
N HIS A 222 20.10 -3.13 -2.53
CA HIS A 222 18.82 -2.42 -2.39
C HIS A 222 18.36 -2.32 -0.95
N GLN A 223 18.50 -1.14 -0.45
CA GLN A 223 17.99 -0.71 0.84
C GLN A 223 16.45 -0.63 0.77
N ALA A 224 15.75 -1.52 1.51
CA ALA A 224 14.31 -1.48 1.77
C ALA A 224 13.39 -2.06 0.68
N ILE A 225 13.63 -3.31 0.27
CA ILE A 225 12.62 -4.08 -0.46
C ILE A 225 11.45 -4.36 0.48
N GLN A 226 10.26 -3.94 0.08
CA GLN A 226 9.04 -4.25 0.82
C GLN A 226 8.70 -5.74 0.63
N PRO A 227 8.34 -6.48 1.69
CA PRO A 227 7.89 -7.87 1.56
C PRO A 227 6.54 -7.95 0.81
N GLU A 228 6.37 -9.00 0.01
CA GLU A 228 5.17 -9.22 -0.82
C GLU A 228 3.86 -9.26 -0.01
N TYR A 229 3.87 -9.80 1.21
CA TYR A 229 2.68 -9.91 2.05
C TYR A 229 2.06 -8.55 2.44
N VAL A 230 2.78 -7.44 2.25
CA VAL A 230 2.25 -6.10 2.54
C VAL A 230 1.36 -5.61 1.40
N PRO A 231 1.80 -5.49 0.12
CA PRO A 231 0.92 -5.14 -0.98
C PRO A 231 -0.15 -6.19 -1.26
N GLU A 232 0.13 -7.49 -1.01
CA GLU A 232 -0.78 -8.61 -1.23
C GLU A 232 -2.15 -8.39 -0.57
N LYS A 233 -2.16 -7.96 0.69
CA LYS A 233 -3.38 -7.66 1.42
C LYS A 233 -4.29 -6.67 0.68
N TYR A 234 -3.71 -5.59 0.15
CA TYR A 234 -4.49 -4.53 -0.49
C TYR A 234 -4.88 -4.89 -1.92
N ILE A 235 -4.02 -5.59 -2.64
CA ILE A 235 -4.33 -6.11 -3.98
C ILE A 235 -5.52 -7.06 -3.90
N LEU A 236 -5.50 -8.02 -2.97
CA LEU A 236 -6.60 -8.96 -2.78
C LEU A 236 -7.90 -8.31 -2.28
N ALA A 237 -7.78 -7.33 -1.38
CA ALA A 237 -8.95 -6.67 -0.79
C ALA A 237 -9.62 -5.66 -1.72
N CYS A 238 -8.83 -4.96 -2.55
CA CYS A 238 -9.31 -3.80 -3.30
C CYS A 238 -9.57 -4.08 -4.78
N THR A 239 -9.11 -5.22 -5.31
CA THR A 239 -9.16 -5.50 -6.75
C THR A 239 -9.70 -6.88 -7.06
N ASP A 240 -10.26 -7.01 -8.25
CA ASP A 240 -10.62 -8.29 -8.86
C ASP A 240 -9.62 -8.65 -9.98
N GLU A 241 -9.72 -9.87 -10.53
CA GLU A 241 -8.87 -10.28 -11.66
C GLU A 241 -9.03 -9.33 -12.85
N ASN A 242 -7.92 -9.07 -13.54
CA ASN A 242 -7.79 -8.11 -14.65
C ASN A 242 -7.96 -6.63 -14.28
N ASP A 243 -8.23 -6.28 -13.03
CA ASP A 243 -8.13 -4.89 -12.61
C ASP A 243 -6.70 -4.36 -12.73
N ILE A 244 -6.55 -3.06 -12.94
CA ILE A 244 -5.24 -2.42 -13.05
C ILE A 244 -4.79 -1.90 -11.69
N VAL A 245 -3.61 -2.33 -11.26
CA VAL A 245 -2.86 -1.81 -10.11
C VAL A 245 -1.78 -0.87 -10.62
N LEU A 246 -1.69 0.32 -10.04
CA LEU A 246 -0.67 1.33 -10.33
C LEU A 246 0.28 1.49 -9.15
N ASP A 247 1.58 1.47 -9.41
CA ASP A 247 2.61 1.88 -8.44
C ASP A 247 3.49 3.00 -9.06
N PRO A 248 3.32 4.26 -8.60
CA PRO A 248 4.08 5.39 -9.15
C PRO A 248 5.51 5.53 -8.58
N TRP A 249 5.94 4.59 -7.76
CA TRP A 249 7.29 4.49 -7.18
C TRP A 249 7.76 3.04 -7.18
N VAL A 250 7.72 2.39 -8.36
CA VAL A 250 7.78 0.92 -8.51
C VAL A 250 9.03 0.27 -7.91
N GLY A 251 10.15 0.99 -7.86
CA GLY A 251 11.39 0.50 -7.25
C GLY A 251 11.83 -0.88 -7.78
N SER A 252 11.82 -1.89 -6.92
CA SER A 252 12.18 -3.27 -7.27
C SER A 252 11.07 -4.07 -7.96
N GLY A 253 9.85 -3.55 -8.05
CA GLY A 253 8.74 -4.22 -8.72
C GLY A 253 7.89 -5.15 -7.85
N THR A 254 8.06 -5.14 -6.53
CA THR A 254 7.32 -6.05 -5.61
C THR A 254 5.79 -5.96 -5.80
N THR A 255 5.24 -4.75 -5.95
CA THR A 255 3.80 -4.55 -6.20
C THR A 255 3.36 -5.24 -7.49
N GLY A 256 4.18 -5.14 -8.56
CA GLY A 256 3.91 -5.76 -9.86
C GLY A 256 3.95 -7.28 -9.80
N ILE A 257 4.95 -7.86 -9.12
CA ILE A 257 5.06 -9.30 -8.89
C ILE A 257 3.77 -9.82 -8.24
N VAL A 258 3.34 -9.18 -7.17
CA VAL A 258 2.13 -9.59 -6.45
C VAL A 258 0.87 -9.39 -7.30
N ALA A 259 0.77 -8.29 -8.06
CA ALA A 259 -0.38 -8.05 -8.93
C ALA A 259 -0.53 -9.16 -9.98
N LEU A 260 0.55 -9.54 -10.64
CA LEU A 260 0.55 -10.60 -11.66
C LEU A 260 0.26 -11.99 -11.08
N LYS A 261 0.85 -12.31 -9.92
CA LYS A 261 0.60 -13.55 -9.16
C LYS A 261 -0.90 -13.79 -8.94
N TYR A 262 -1.67 -12.73 -8.79
CA TYR A 262 -3.12 -12.80 -8.60
C TYR A 262 -3.93 -12.40 -9.83
N ASN A 263 -3.38 -12.51 -11.03
CA ASN A 263 -4.05 -12.19 -12.30
C ASN A 263 -4.54 -10.74 -12.44
N ARG A 264 -3.92 -9.79 -11.75
CA ARG A 264 -4.15 -8.36 -11.97
C ARG A 264 -3.24 -7.86 -13.08
N ARG A 265 -3.62 -6.75 -13.72
CA ARG A 265 -2.74 -6.01 -14.62
C ARG A 265 -1.96 -4.95 -13.82
N PHE A 266 -0.77 -4.63 -14.27
CA PHE A 266 0.10 -3.75 -13.50
C PHE A 266 0.71 -2.62 -14.35
N ILE A 267 0.68 -1.41 -13.81
CA ILE A 267 1.45 -0.27 -14.34
C ILE A 267 2.40 0.19 -13.24
N GLY A 268 3.70 0.20 -13.52
CA GLY A 268 4.73 0.75 -12.64
C GLY A 268 5.37 1.98 -13.24
N ILE A 269 5.71 2.97 -12.43
CA ILE A 269 6.44 4.15 -12.86
C ILE A 269 7.64 4.35 -11.96
N ASP A 270 8.80 4.66 -12.51
CA ASP A 270 9.96 5.10 -11.74
C ASP A 270 10.74 6.18 -12.50
N ILE A 271 11.18 7.18 -11.77
CA ILE A 271 12.02 8.26 -12.32
C ILE A 271 13.46 7.78 -12.59
N SER A 272 13.89 6.70 -11.93
CA SER A 272 15.19 6.09 -12.13
C SER A 272 15.12 5.01 -13.19
N LYS A 273 15.88 5.18 -14.28
CA LYS A 273 16.01 4.15 -15.32
C LYS A 273 16.52 2.82 -14.76
N THR A 274 17.40 2.88 -13.75
CA THR A 274 17.93 1.68 -13.08
C THR A 274 16.83 0.90 -12.39
N PHE A 275 15.95 1.57 -11.63
CA PHE A 275 14.85 0.92 -10.95
C PHE A 275 13.76 0.46 -11.92
N ALA A 276 13.46 1.23 -12.97
CA ALA A 276 12.53 0.79 -14.00
C ALA A 276 13.01 -0.51 -14.68
N ASN A 277 14.29 -0.59 -15.06
CA ASN A 277 14.86 -1.82 -15.64
C ASN A 277 14.90 -2.98 -14.63
N LEU A 278 15.24 -2.70 -13.37
CA LEU A 278 15.26 -3.71 -12.32
C LEU A 278 13.86 -4.31 -12.10
N SER A 279 12.83 -3.45 -12.04
CA SER A 279 11.45 -3.92 -11.86
C SER A 279 10.98 -4.79 -13.01
N ILE A 280 11.32 -4.46 -14.27
CA ILE A 280 11.04 -5.32 -15.43
C ILE A 280 11.68 -6.69 -15.24
N SER A 281 12.99 -6.72 -14.96
CA SER A 281 13.72 -7.98 -14.78
C SER A 281 13.13 -8.85 -13.66
N ASN A 282 12.83 -8.26 -12.51
CA ASN A 282 12.28 -8.99 -11.38
C ASN A 282 10.87 -9.55 -11.66
N ILE A 283 10.03 -8.77 -12.34
CA ILE A 283 8.67 -9.18 -12.71
C ILE A 283 8.74 -10.32 -13.74
N GLU A 284 9.57 -10.18 -14.80
CA GLU A 284 9.73 -11.23 -15.81
C GLU A 284 10.29 -12.53 -15.23
N GLN A 285 11.24 -12.44 -14.29
CA GLN A 285 11.76 -13.61 -13.58
C GLN A 285 10.69 -14.30 -12.72
N SER A 286 9.85 -13.53 -12.06
CA SER A 286 8.75 -14.08 -11.25
C SER A 286 7.74 -14.84 -12.09
N VAL A 287 7.34 -14.27 -13.24
CA VAL A 287 6.38 -14.90 -14.16
C VAL A 287 6.96 -16.18 -14.78
N ASN A 288 8.23 -16.14 -15.21
CA ASN A 288 8.88 -17.30 -15.86
C ASN A 288 9.30 -18.40 -14.85
N GLY A 289 9.44 -18.09 -13.58
CA GLY A 289 9.84 -19.04 -12.53
C GLY A 289 8.69 -19.86 -11.94
N GLU A 290 7.45 -19.50 -12.19
CA GLU A 290 6.26 -20.24 -11.75
C GLU A 290 5.85 -21.34 -12.74
N ASP A 291 6.41 -21.35 -13.95
CA ASP A 291 6.16 -22.37 -15.00
C ASP A 291 7.13 -23.59 -14.93
N GLY A 292 7.91 -23.74 -13.82
CA GLY A 292 8.91 -24.78 -13.65
C GLY A 292 8.59 -25.82 -12.58
#